data_53e045475f2277f718104486b040ba47
#
_entry.id   53e045475f2277f718104486b040ba47
#
_cell.length_a   1.000
_cell.length_b   1.000
_cell.length_c   1.000
_cell.angle_alpha   90.00
_cell.angle_beta   90.00
_cell.angle_gamma   90.00
#
_symmetry.space_group_name_H-M   'P 1'
#
loop_
_entity.id
_entity.type
_entity.pdbx_description
1 polymer ?
#
loop_
_entity_poly.entity_id
_entity_poly.type
_entity_poly.pdbx_seq_one_letter_code
_entity_poly.pdbx_strand_id
1 'polypeptide(L)'
;MLVFDDRNYFRVNLKRSVQLALIAKAKRFFSPKTRIPKNKYINIGCGLHRFEGFDNLDFYNSSFSFWKKKKYISHDFRYKLPFKDNSFEGAFSEHTLEHLYFNESKFLLQEICRIIKKSSIFRCTVPGLKIYIENYTE
;
A
#
# COMPACT_ATOMS: atom_id res chain seq x y z
N MET A 1 1.45 -32.62 -3.42
CA MET A 1 1.14 -31.88 -4.66
C MET A 1 -0.21 -31.19 -4.45
N LEU A 2 -0.20 -29.93 -4.02
CA LEU A 2 -1.43 -29.16 -3.80
C LEU A 2 -1.88 -28.63 -5.17
N VAL A 3 -2.96 -29.21 -5.70
CA VAL A 3 -3.62 -28.71 -6.90
C VAL A 3 -4.39 -27.44 -6.48
N PHE A 4 -3.88 -26.27 -6.84
CA PHE A 4 -4.62 -25.04 -6.72
C PHE A 4 -5.74 -25.02 -7.76
N ASP A 5 -6.99 -25.06 -7.30
CA ASP A 5 -8.16 -24.86 -8.18
C ASP A 5 -8.27 -23.39 -8.53
N ASP A 6 -7.72 -23.01 -9.67
CA ASP A 6 -7.69 -21.63 -10.22
C ASP A 6 -9.09 -21.00 -10.31
N ARG A 7 -10.15 -21.80 -10.45
CA ARG A 7 -11.54 -21.34 -10.55
C ARG A 7 -12.05 -20.75 -9.23
N ASN A 8 -11.66 -21.34 -8.10
CA ASN A 8 -12.06 -20.84 -6.78
C ASN A 8 -11.23 -19.61 -6.37
N TYR A 9 -9.96 -19.55 -6.76
CA TYR A 9 -9.10 -18.40 -6.51
C TYR A 9 -9.61 -17.16 -7.25
N PHE A 10 -10.01 -17.31 -8.51
CA PHE A 10 -10.57 -16.20 -9.31
C PHE A 10 -11.91 -15.69 -8.76
N ARG A 11 -12.82 -16.58 -8.32
CA ARG A 11 -14.11 -16.19 -7.72
C ARG A 11 -13.94 -15.44 -6.39
N VAL A 12 -13.05 -15.87 -5.53
CA VAL A 12 -12.78 -15.21 -4.25
C VAL A 12 -12.17 -13.84 -4.47
N ASN A 13 -11.25 -13.71 -5.43
CA ASN A 13 -10.62 -12.44 -5.76
C ASN A 13 -11.59 -11.45 -6.41
N LEU A 14 -12.49 -11.90 -7.30
CA LEU A 14 -13.47 -11.05 -7.95
C LEU A 14 -14.44 -10.42 -6.93
N LYS A 15 -15.02 -11.23 -6.03
CA LYS A 15 -15.89 -10.72 -4.95
C LYS A 15 -15.14 -9.74 -4.04
N ARG A 16 -13.90 -10.05 -3.68
CA ARG A 16 -13.05 -9.20 -2.85
C ARG A 16 -12.69 -7.92 -3.56
N SER A 17 -12.35 -7.98 -4.85
CA SER A 17 -12.05 -6.80 -5.67
C SER A 17 -13.25 -5.89 -5.83
N VAL A 18 -14.45 -6.44 -6.05
CA VAL A 18 -15.71 -5.67 -6.12
C VAL A 18 -16.04 -5.01 -4.78
N GLN A 19 -15.92 -5.74 -3.67
CA GLN A 19 -16.11 -5.15 -2.33
C GLN A 19 -15.10 -4.04 -2.05
N LEU A 20 -13.83 -4.24 -2.38
CA LEU A 20 -12.78 -3.22 -2.20
C LEU A 20 -13.04 -2.01 -3.09
N ALA A 21 -13.49 -2.20 -4.34
CA ALA A 21 -13.85 -1.12 -5.23
C ALA A 21 -15.06 -0.32 -4.72
N LEU A 22 -16.07 -0.99 -4.17
CA LEU A 22 -17.23 -0.32 -3.57
C LEU A 22 -16.85 0.47 -2.31
N ILE A 23 -16.01 -0.09 -1.46
CA ILE A 23 -15.49 0.59 -0.26
C ILE A 23 -14.63 1.79 -0.65
N ALA A 24 -13.78 1.65 -1.68
CA ALA A 24 -12.97 2.74 -2.21
C ALA A 24 -13.85 3.86 -2.80
N LYS A 25 -14.90 3.49 -3.56
CA LYS A 25 -15.86 4.44 -4.13
C LYS A 25 -16.66 5.17 -3.05
N ALA A 26 -17.10 4.48 -2.00
CA ALA A 26 -17.77 5.10 -0.87
C ALA A 26 -16.85 6.04 -0.08
N LYS A 27 -15.58 5.65 0.14
CA LYS A 27 -14.58 6.52 0.79
C LYS A 27 -14.20 7.74 -0.05
N ARG A 28 -14.39 7.71 -1.38
CA ARG A 28 -14.14 8.85 -2.28
C ARG A 28 -15.10 10.01 -2.05
N PHE A 29 -16.34 9.76 -1.61
CA PHE A 29 -17.30 10.80 -1.24
C PHE A 29 -16.90 11.54 0.04
N PHE A 30 -16.15 10.89 0.91
CA PHE A 30 -15.53 11.54 2.08
C PHE A 30 -14.09 11.87 1.70
N SER A 31 -13.86 13.07 1.15
CA SER A 31 -12.50 13.60 0.94
C SER A 31 -11.66 13.28 2.16
N PRO A 32 -10.53 12.56 2.04
CA PRO A 32 -9.76 12.20 3.21
C PRO A 32 -9.29 13.48 3.88
N LYS A 33 -9.76 13.71 5.12
CA LYS A 33 -9.25 14.83 5.91
C LYS A 33 -7.74 14.75 5.92
N THR A 34 -7.08 15.82 5.53
CA THR A 34 -5.62 15.93 5.60
C THR A 34 -5.17 15.56 7.01
N ARG A 35 -4.28 14.59 7.10
CA ARG A 35 -3.73 14.11 8.37
C ARG A 35 -2.46 14.87 8.72
N ILE A 36 -2.25 15.05 9.99
CA ILE A 36 -0.98 15.53 10.55
C ILE A 36 -0.11 14.27 10.77
N PRO A 37 1.12 14.22 10.25
CA PRO A 37 2.06 13.14 10.55
C PRO A 37 2.27 12.99 12.06
N LYS A 38 2.35 11.76 12.53
CA LYS A 38 2.73 11.45 13.91
C LYS A 38 4.22 11.22 14.06
N ASN A 39 4.84 10.76 12.98
CA ASN A 39 6.25 10.40 12.91
C ASN A 39 6.95 11.15 11.76
N LYS A 40 8.28 11.13 11.78
CA LYS A 40 9.12 11.76 10.75
C LYS A 40 9.13 10.98 9.44
N TYR A 41 8.90 9.68 9.50
CA TYR A 41 8.99 8.74 8.39
C TYR A 41 7.65 8.08 8.10
N ILE A 42 7.44 7.67 6.85
CA ILE A 42 6.24 6.92 6.45
C ILE A 42 6.62 5.58 5.82
N ASN A 43 5.88 4.54 6.18
CA ASN A 43 5.96 3.20 5.59
C ASN A 43 4.70 2.94 4.77
N ILE A 44 4.84 2.80 3.46
CA ILE A 44 3.75 2.67 2.48
C ILE A 44 3.65 1.22 2.02
N GLY A 45 2.45 0.63 2.17
CA GLY A 45 2.23 -0.80 1.94
C GLY A 45 2.78 -1.63 3.10
N CYS A 46 2.55 -1.17 4.33
CA CYS A 46 3.18 -1.78 5.51
C CYS A 46 2.77 -3.24 5.77
N GLY A 47 1.64 -3.71 5.22
CA GLY A 47 1.15 -5.06 5.47
C GLY A 47 1.13 -5.42 6.96
N LEU A 48 1.84 -6.49 7.26
CA LEU A 48 2.09 -6.91 8.64
C LEU A 48 3.39 -6.31 9.22
N HIS A 49 4.28 -5.79 8.37
CA HIS A 49 5.58 -5.22 8.75
C HIS A 49 5.43 -3.75 9.10
N ARG A 50 5.07 -3.50 10.35
CA ARG A 50 4.86 -2.15 10.89
C ARG A 50 6.08 -1.71 11.65
N PHE A 51 6.67 -0.62 11.21
CA PHE A 51 7.85 -0.07 11.86
C PHE A 51 7.45 0.89 12.97
N GLU A 52 8.10 0.79 14.10
CA GLU A 52 8.04 1.78 15.15
C GLU A 52 8.72 3.08 14.69
N GLY A 53 8.18 4.23 15.05
CA GLY A 53 8.69 5.53 14.58
C GLY A 53 8.28 5.90 13.15
N PHE A 54 7.44 5.08 12.49
CA PHE A 54 6.86 5.38 11.18
C PHE A 54 5.35 5.57 11.24
N ASP A 55 4.83 6.43 10.38
CA ASP A 55 3.41 6.42 10.03
C ASP A 55 3.18 5.28 9.05
N ASN A 56 2.61 4.18 9.54
CA ASN A 56 2.37 2.98 8.74
C ASN A 56 1.07 3.14 7.96
N LEU A 57 1.14 3.03 6.63
CA LEU A 57 0.02 3.20 5.71
C LEU A 57 -0.20 1.92 4.91
N ASP A 58 -1.46 1.48 4.79
CA ASP A 58 -1.81 0.32 3.97
C ASP A 58 -3.23 0.43 3.41
N PHE A 59 -3.46 -0.23 2.29
CA PHE A 59 -4.79 -0.35 1.70
C PHE A 59 -5.69 -1.30 2.49
N TYR A 60 -5.10 -2.25 3.20
CA TYR A 60 -5.80 -3.37 3.81
C TYR A 60 -6.77 -2.93 4.90
N ASN A 61 -8.06 -3.09 4.64
CA ASN A 61 -9.11 -2.94 5.62
C ASN A 61 -9.47 -4.32 6.15
N SER A 62 -8.71 -4.85 7.11
CA SER A 62 -9.10 -6.10 7.74
C SER A 62 -10.35 -5.85 8.58
N SER A 63 -11.52 -6.08 7.96
CA SER A 63 -12.80 -6.15 8.67
C SER A 63 -12.79 -7.24 9.75
N PHE A 64 -11.80 -8.13 9.74
CA PHE A 64 -11.63 -9.26 10.65
C PHE A 64 -10.84 -8.91 11.93
N SER A 65 -10.26 -7.72 12.05
CA SER A 65 -9.54 -7.33 13.27
C SER A 65 -10.35 -6.40 14.15
N PHE A 66 -11.54 -6.82 14.54
CA PHE A 66 -12.36 -6.09 15.52
C PHE A 66 -11.68 -5.99 16.90
N TRP A 67 -10.71 -6.86 17.17
CA TRP A 67 -10.09 -7.02 18.50
C TRP A 67 -8.68 -6.45 18.62
N LYS A 68 -8.03 -6.01 17.53
CA LYS A 68 -6.69 -5.40 17.63
C LYS A 68 -6.74 -3.94 17.18
N LYS A 69 -6.35 -3.01 18.06
CA LYS A 69 -6.18 -1.58 17.73
C LYS A 69 -5.39 -1.48 16.43
N LYS A 70 -5.99 -0.87 15.39
CA LYS A 70 -5.33 -0.66 14.10
C LYS A 70 -4.09 0.22 14.32
N LYS A 71 -2.90 -0.38 14.20
CA LYS A 71 -1.63 0.34 14.29
C LYS A 71 -1.19 0.93 12.94
N TYR A 72 -2.10 1.12 11.99
CA TYR A 72 -1.80 1.67 10.66
C TYR A 72 -2.94 2.55 10.14
N ILE A 73 -2.61 3.39 9.16
CA ILE A 73 -3.54 4.27 8.47
C ILE A 73 -4.07 3.52 7.25
N SER A 74 -5.37 3.24 7.19
CA SER A 74 -5.99 2.63 6.02
C SER A 74 -6.21 3.69 4.93
N HIS A 75 -5.59 3.49 3.75
CA HIS A 75 -5.72 4.38 2.60
C HIS A 75 -5.52 3.62 1.28
N ASP A 76 -6.22 4.04 0.24
CA ASP A 76 -6.09 3.49 -1.11
C ASP A 76 -5.02 4.29 -1.87
N PHE A 77 -3.93 3.63 -2.25
CA PHE A 77 -2.77 4.24 -2.91
C PHE A 77 -3.04 4.78 -4.32
N ARG A 78 -4.18 4.42 -4.91
CA ARG A 78 -4.62 4.93 -6.21
C ARG A 78 -5.16 6.36 -6.13
N TYR A 79 -5.27 6.91 -4.92
CA TYR A 79 -5.74 8.26 -4.67
C TYR A 79 -4.70 9.08 -3.91
N LYS A 80 -4.88 10.41 -3.98
CA LYS A 80 -4.01 11.37 -3.28
C LYS A 80 -3.81 10.98 -1.83
N LEU A 81 -2.54 10.89 -1.41
CA LEU A 81 -2.19 10.56 -0.03
C LEU A 81 -2.67 11.65 0.93
N PRO A 82 -3.20 11.27 2.12
CA PRO A 82 -3.88 12.19 3.03
C PRO A 82 -2.91 13.04 3.87
N PHE A 83 -1.82 13.51 3.26
CA PHE A 83 -0.81 14.34 3.91
C PHE A 83 -0.52 15.57 3.07
N LYS A 84 -0.06 16.64 3.75
CA LYS A 84 0.42 17.86 3.08
C LYS A 84 1.75 17.58 2.38
N ASP A 85 2.12 18.49 1.47
CA ASP A 85 3.43 18.48 0.84
C ASP A 85 4.53 18.62 1.89
N ASN A 86 5.69 17.99 1.65
CA ASN A 86 6.87 18.05 2.51
C ASN A 86 6.61 17.65 3.98
N SER A 87 5.71 16.68 4.20
CA SER A 87 5.29 16.25 5.54
C SER A 87 6.28 15.30 6.22
N PHE A 88 7.07 14.54 5.44
CA PHE A 88 7.94 13.49 5.98
C PHE A 88 9.41 13.73 5.63
N GLU A 89 10.31 13.25 6.50
CA GLU A 89 11.76 13.28 6.31
C GLU A 89 12.29 12.09 5.50
N GLY A 90 11.43 11.16 5.15
CA GLY A 90 11.71 10.03 4.27
C GLY A 90 10.54 9.06 4.18
N ALA A 91 10.60 8.19 3.17
CA ALA A 91 9.59 7.17 2.93
C ALA A 91 10.24 5.81 2.67
N PHE A 92 9.52 4.76 3.06
CA PHE A 92 9.85 3.37 2.79
C PHE A 92 8.66 2.67 2.16
N SER A 93 8.92 1.75 1.23
CA SER A 93 7.90 0.86 0.65
C SER A 93 8.55 -0.48 0.29
N GLU A 94 7.91 -1.55 0.67
CA GLU A 94 8.34 -2.91 0.40
C GLU A 94 7.19 -3.73 -0.17
N HIS A 95 7.44 -4.43 -1.28
CA HIS A 95 6.47 -5.31 -1.93
C HIS A 95 5.08 -4.66 -2.12
N THR A 96 5.05 -3.46 -2.69
CA THR A 96 3.81 -2.69 -2.89
C THR A 96 3.60 -2.30 -4.34
N LEU A 97 4.62 -1.79 -5.02
CA LEU A 97 4.49 -1.21 -6.35
C LEU A 97 4.11 -2.26 -7.41
N GLU A 98 4.56 -3.49 -7.24
CA GLU A 98 4.26 -4.62 -8.12
C GLU A 98 2.79 -5.06 -8.10
N HIS A 99 2.03 -4.64 -7.09
CA HIS A 99 0.60 -4.91 -6.96
C HIS A 99 -0.29 -3.85 -7.61
N LEU A 100 0.30 -2.80 -8.15
CA LEU A 100 -0.39 -1.69 -8.80
C LEU A 100 -0.19 -1.74 -10.32
N TYR A 101 -1.18 -1.25 -11.08
CA TYR A 101 -0.98 -1.00 -12.50
C TYR A 101 0.05 0.12 -12.70
N PHE A 102 0.70 0.13 -13.87
CA PHE A 102 1.78 1.08 -14.18
C PHE A 102 1.40 2.55 -13.88
N ASN A 103 0.22 2.98 -14.31
CA ASN A 103 -0.24 4.36 -14.08
C ASN A 103 -0.52 4.65 -12.60
N GLU A 104 -0.98 3.64 -11.85
CA GLU A 104 -1.23 3.75 -10.41
C GLU A 104 0.10 3.83 -9.63
N SER A 105 1.07 3.00 -10.01
CA SER A 105 2.43 3.04 -9.42
C SER A 105 3.10 4.38 -9.69
N LYS A 106 3.00 4.89 -10.94
CA LYS A 106 3.50 6.21 -11.30
C LYS A 106 2.86 7.32 -10.46
N PHE A 107 1.55 7.27 -10.30
CA PHE A 107 0.82 8.23 -9.46
C PHE A 107 1.26 8.14 -8.01
N LEU A 108 1.37 6.93 -7.45
CA LEU A 108 1.85 6.73 -6.07
C LEU A 108 3.25 7.29 -5.86
N LEU A 109 4.17 7.07 -6.81
CA LEU A 109 5.53 7.63 -6.75
C LEU A 109 5.51 9.17 -6.75
N GLN A 110 4.67 9.80 -7.57
CA GLN A 110 4.49 11.25 -7.57
C GLN A 110 3.96 11.76 -6.22
N GLU A 111 3.01 11.06 -5.62
CA GLU A 111 2.46 11.38 -4.30
C GLU A 111 3.49 11.20 -3.19
N ILE A 112 4.32 10.15 -3.26
CA ILE A 112 5.44 9.96 -2.32
C ILE A 112 6.41 11.15 -2.43
N CYS A 113 6.82 11.51 -3.65
CA CYS A 113 7.69 12.68 -3.87
C CYS A 113 7.07 13.98 -3.36
N ARG A 114 5.75 14.13 -3.44
CA ARG A 114 5.05 15.31 -2.92
C ARG A 114 5.08 15.39 -1.40
N ILE A 115 4.88 14.27 -0.72
CA ILE A 115 4.74 14.26 0.75
C ILE A 115 6.06 14.21 1.50
N ILE A 116 7.17 13.79 0.86
CA ILE A 116 8.50 13.85 1.48
C ILE A 116 9.14 15.22 1.25
N LYS A 117 10.02 15.64 2.16
CA LYS A 117 10.77 16.89 2.04
C LYS A 117 11.77 16.81 0.88
N LYS A 118 12.16 17.96 0.33
CA LYS A 118 13.25 18.03 -0.66
C LYS A 118 14.52 17.42 -0.08
N SER A 119 15.26 16.69 -0.92
CA SER A 119 16.49 15.98 -0.55
C SER A 119 16.30 14.81 0.45
N SER A 120 15.07 14.41 0.69
CA SER A 120 14.78 13.20 1.49
C SER A 120 14.94 11.93 0.68
N ILE A 121 15.14 10.81 1.38
CA ILE A 121 15.33 9.49 0.76
C ILE A 121 13.98 8.77 0.70
N PHE A 122 13.67 8.23 -0.47
CA PHE A 122 12.68 7.19 -0.65
C PHE A 122 13.38 5.86 -0.93
N ARG A 123 13.20 4.88 -0.04
CA ARG A 123 13.68 3.51 -0.24
C ARG A 123 12.52 2.63 -0.68
N CYS A 124 12.69 1.96 -1.82
CA CYS A 124 11.72 1.00 -2.35
C CYS A 124 12.39 -0.35 -2.59
N THR A 125 11.71 -1.43 -2.22
CA THR A 125 12.10 -2.79 -2.55
C THR A 125 10.95 -3.49 -3.28
N VAL A 126 11.31 -4.21 -4.35
CA VAL A 126 10.40 -5.04 -5.14
C VAL A 126 11.07 -6.39 -5.39
N PRO A 127 10.31 -7.46 -5.66
CA PRO A 127 10.87 -8.77 -5.99
C PRO A 127 11.79 -8.71 -7.21
N GLY A 128 12.96 -9.33 -7.13
CA GLY A 128 13.89 -9.40 -8.24
C GLY A 128 13.47 -10.46 -9.25
N LEU A 129 13.18 -10.08 -10.49
CA LEU A 129 12.78 -11.01 -11.57
C LEU A 129 13.78 -12.14 -11.79
N LYS A 130 15.07 -11.86 -11.63
CA LYS A 130 16.15 -12.85 -11.82
C LYS A 130 15.96 -14.09 -10.94
N ILE A 131 15.61 -13.93 -9.67
CA ILE A 131 15.38 -15.02 -8.71
C ILE A 131 14.24 -15.93 -9.20
N TYR A 132 13.18 -15.35 -9.74
CA TYR A 132 12.05 -16.13 -10.27
C TYR A 132 12.42 -16.90 -11.53
N ILE A 133 13.21 -16.32 -12.45
CA ILE A 133 13.67 -17.00 -13.66
C ILE A 133 14.58 -18.17 -13.31
N GLU A 134 15.54 -17.98 -12.42
CA GLU A 134 16.46 -19.03 -11.99
C GLU A 134 15.74 -20.23 -11.38
N ASN A 135 14.71 -19.99 -10.55
CA ASN A 135 13.90 -21.06 -9.94
C ASN A 135 12.97 -21.79 -10.94
N TYR A 136 12.77 -21.26 -12.15
CA TYR A 136 11.97 -21.94 -13.20
C TYR A 136 12.81 -22.79 -14.14
N THR A 137 14.13 -22.65 -14.13
CA THR A 137 15.06 -23.35 -15.04
C THR A 137 15.74 -24.55 -14.38
N GLU A 138 15.46 -24.86 -13.13
CA GLU A 138 15.81 -26.10 -12.42
C GLU A 138 14.64 -27.11 -12.43
#